data_f2f5ad00d0d96a2676d9539fd34f49c5
#
_entry.id   f2f5ad00d0d96a2676d9539fd34f49c5
#
_cell.length_a   1.000
_cell.length_b   1.000
_cell.length_c   1.000
_cell.angle_alpha   90.00
_cell.angle_beta   90.00
_cell.angle_gamma   90.00
#
_symmetry.space_group_name_H-M   'P 1'
#
loop_
_entity.id
_entity.type
_entity.pdbx_description
1 polymer ?
#
loop_
_entity_poly.entity_id
_entity_poly.type
_entity_poly.pdbx_seq_one_letter_code
_entity_poly.pdbx_strand_id
1 'polypeptide(L)'
;DRLRTKIGRRMPFILIGAPIGAVAFGVIPLAAVPALFVACTSTLLLSMAFWRTPVVALMPDITPSKYRSQANGIINLMGGVGTIIASLVGSTLYEINVNFPFWMGSVLVILAALLVFLFIREPKQFEESEKQPNMFQSLKEVVQDKDKSGIRILLAIFFWFLAYTGIEAFLTLYATRRLGISEGDAGRMMGHIGIFFVLFAIVAGILGSRI
;
A
#
# COMPACT_ATOMS: atom_id res chain seq x y z
N ASP A 1 -17.49 5.01 -8.24
CA ASP A 1 -17.42 6.34 -8.86
C ASP A 1 -18.77 7.06 -9.04
N ARG A 2 -19.90 6.45 -8.62
CA ARG A 2 -21.25 7.07 -8.75
C ARG A 2 -21.69 7.83 -7.48
N LEU A 3 -21.02 7.63 -6.35
CA LEU A 3 -21.38 8.32 -5.10
C LEU A 3 -20.82 9.75 -5.10
N ARG A 4 -21.72 10.72 -4.99
CA ARG A 4 -21.37 12.14 -4.82
C ARG A 4 -21.87 12.58 -3.43
N THR A 5 -20.95 12.90 -2.53
CA THR A 5 -21.29 13.38 -1.19
C THR A 5 -20.82 14.82 -0.98
N LYS A 6 -21.31 15.47 0.08
CA LYS A 6 -20.91 16.86 0.42
C LYS A 6 -19.41 16.96 0.79
N ILE A 7 -18.79 15.88 1.21
CA ILE A 7 -17.37 15.81 1.62
C ILE A 7 -16.45 15.27 0.49
N GLY A 8 -17.01 14.94 -0.66
CA GLY A 8 -16.28 14.42 -1.81
C GLY A 8 -16.79 13.05 -2.25
N ARG A 9 -16.17 12.51 -3.31
CA ARG A 9 -16.51 11.21 -3.90
C ARG A 9 -15.75 10.07 -3.22
N ARG A 10 -14.49 10.29 -2.85
CA ARG A 10 -13.56 9.28 -2.32
C ARG A 10 -13.41 9.35 -0.81
N MET A 11 -13.58 10.53 -0.23
CA MET A 11 -13.41 10.77 1.20
C MET A 11 -14.27 9.87 2.10
N PRO A 12 -15.56 9.57 1.79
CA PRO A 12 -16.36 8.68 2.63
C PRO A 12 -15.77 7.27 2.76
N PHE A 13 -15.17 6.73 1.69
CA PHE A 13 -14.55 5.41 1.71
C PHE A 13 -13.31 5.36 2.61
N ILE A 14 -12.53 6.45 2.62
CA ILE A 14 -11.35 6.59 3.48
C ILE A 14 -11.77 6.70 4.94
N LEU A 15 -12.75 7.57 5.23
CA LEU A 15 -13.22 7.83 6.60
C LEU A 15 -13.94 6.65 7.24
N ILE A 16 -14.52 5.76 6.47
CA ILE A 16 -15.16 4.53 6.98
C ILE A 16 -14.14 3.40 7.01
N GLY A 17 -13.42 3.19 5.91
CA GLY A 17 -12.52 2.06 5.78
C GLY A 17 -11.30 2.15 6.70
N ALA A 18 -10.61 3.29 6.77
CA ALA A 18 -9.41 3.41 7.56
C ALA A 18 -9.62 3.15 9.07
N PRO A 19 -10.64 3.69 9.74
CA PRO A 19 -10.91 3.36 11.15
C PRO A 19 -11.26 1.89 11.38
N ILE A 20 -12.05 1.27 10.50
CA ILE A 20 -12.38 -0.17 10.60
C ILE A 20 -11.09 -1.00 10.51
N GLY A 21 -10.23 -0.68 9.53
CA GLY A 21 -8.94 -1.35 9.39
C GLY A 21 -8.01 -1.12 10.58
N ALA A 22 -7.96 0.10 11.10
CA ALA A 22 -7.15 0.43 12.27
C ALA A 22 -7.59 -0.35 13.53
N VAL A 23 -8.89 -0.43 13.78
CA VAL A 23 -9.43 -1.23 14.91
C VAL A 23 -9.11 -2.71 14.72
N ALA A 24 -9.37 -3.26 13.52
CA ALA A 24 -9.07 -4.66 13.23
C ALA A 24 -7.58 -4.95 13.44
N PHE A 25 -6.68 -4.06 12.97
CA PHE A 25 -5.24 -4.20 13.14
C PHE A 25 -4.82 -4.17 14.61
N GLY A 26 -5.35 -3.26 15.40
CA GLY A 26 -5.05 -3.14 16.83
C GLY A 26 -5.56 -4.32 17.68
N VAL A 27 -6.57 -5.04 17.20
CA VAL A 27 -7.12 -6.23 17.90
C VAL A 27 -6.38 -7.52 17.53
N ILE A 28 -5.68 -7.59 16.39
CA ILE A 28 -4.94 -8.79 15.96
C ILE A 28 -4.09 -9.41 17.06
N PRO A 29 -3.22 -8.68 17.79
CA PRO A 29 -2.36 -9.27 18.80
C PRO A 29 -3.11 -9.77 20.05
N LEU A 30 -4.36 -9.36 20.23
CA LEU A 30 -5.23 -9.78 21.33
C LEU A 30 -6.02 -11.06 20.99
N ALA A 31 -5.91 -11.56 19.77
CA ALA A 31 -6.66 -12.71 19.29
C ALA A 31 -6.15 -14.01 19.96
N ALA A 32 -6.83 -14.47 20.99
CA ALA A 32 -6.49 -15.70 21.72
C ALA A 32 -6.84 -16.99 20.96
N VAL A 33 -7.70 -16.92 19.94
CA VAL A 33 -8.15 -18.09 19.17
C VAL A 33 -7.93 -17.86 17.68
N PRO A 34 -7.58 -18.91 16.91
CA PRO A 34 -7.31 -18.79 15.47
C PRO A 34 -8.46 -18.18 14.68
N ALA A 35 -9.71 -18.49 15.05
CA ALA A 35 -10.89 -17.93 14.37
C ALA A 35 -10.97 -16.40 14.50
N LEU A 36 -10.66 -15.84 15.68
CA LEU A 36 -10.63 -14.39 15.89
C LEU A 36 -9.47 -13.75 15.11
N PHE A 37 -8.30 -14.38 15.10
CA PHE A 37 -7.15 -13.93 14.31
C PHE A 37 -7.50 -13.83 12.81
N VAL A 38 -8.11 -14.89 12.25
CA VAL A 38 -8.53 -14.92 10.84
C VAL A 38 -9.61 -13.86 10.58
N ALA A 39 -10.58 -13.69 11.47
CA ALA A 39 -11.62 -12.68 11.34
C ALA A 39 -11.04 -11.26 11.33
N CYS A 40 -10.16 -10.93 12.28
CA CYS A 40 -9.51 -9.62 12.34
C CYS A 40 -8.63 -9.36 11.12
N THR A 41 -7.82 -10.35 10.70
CA THR A 41 -6.96 -10.22 9.52
C THR A 41 -7.78 -10.06 8.25
N SER A 42 -8.85 -10.83 8.08
CA SER A 42 -9.75 -10.70 6.93
C SER A 42 -10.44 -9.34 6.90
N THR A 43 -10.90 -8.85 8.06
CA THR A 43 -11.51 -7.52 8.19
C THR A 43 -10.51 -6.43 7.84
N LEU A 44 -9.27 -6.53 8.30
CA LEU A 44 -8.20 -5.61 7.96
C LEU A 44 -7.95 -5.58 6.45
N LEU A 45 -7.79 -6.74 5.81
CA LEU A 45 -7.50 -6.84 4.37
C LEU A 45 -8.67 -6.31 3.52
N LEU A 46 -9.91 -6.66 3.87
CA LEU A 46 -11.10 -6.12 3.20
C LEU A 46 -11.20 -4.61 3.35
N SER A 47 -10.98 -4.12 4.57
CA SER A 47 -10.96 -2.69 4.85
C SER A 47 -9.88 -1.97 4.06
N MET A 48 -8.65 -2.51 4.00
CA MET A 48 -7.56 -1.98 3.17
C MET A 48 -7.94 -1.94 1.70
N ALA A 49 -8.52 -2.99 1.15
CA ALA A 49 -8.99 -3.01 -0.24
C ALA A 49 -10.04 -1.91 -0.50
N PHE A 50 -10.90 -1.65 0.50
CA PHE A 50 -11.98 -0.68 0.40
C PHE A 50 -11.50 0.77 0.35
N TRP A 51 -10.51 1.16 1.16
CA TRP A 51 -10.04 2.55 1.22
C TRP A 51 -8.76 2.82 0.42
N ARG A 52 -7.91 1.82 0.15
CA ARG A 52 -6.65 1.98 -0.59
C ARG A 52 -6.87 2.49 -2.01
N THR A 53 -7.82 1.92 -2.73
CA THR A 53 -8.14 2.34 -4.11
C THR A 53 -8.57 3.81 -4.17
N PRO A 54 -9.51 4.30 -3.34
CA PRO A 54 -9.81 5.73 -3.23
C PRO A 54 -8.61 6.61 -2.92
N VAL A 55 -7.72 6.21 -2.02
CA VAL A 55 -6.51 6.99 -1.67
C VAL A 55 -5.58 7.11 -2.87
N VAL A 56 -5.25 5.99 -3.53
CA VAL A 56 -4.37 6.01 -4.71
C VAL A 56 -4.97 6.86 -5.83
N ALA A 57 -6.26 6.73 -6.03
CA ALA A 57 -6.96 7.46 -7.07
C ALA A 57 -7.20 8.95 -6.74
N LEU A 58 -7.04 9.35 -5.48
CA LEU A 58 -7.12 10.76 -5.06
C LEU A 58 -5.95 11.58 -5.63
N MET A 59 -4.75 10.98 -5.75
CA MET A 59 -3.56 11.67 -6.26
C MET A 59 -3.76 12.27 -7.65
N PRO A 60 -4.18 11.53 -8.70
CA PRO A 60 -4.42 12.12 -10.00
C PRO A 60 -5.59 13.11 -10.03
N ASP A 61 -6.55 13.03 -9.09
CA ASP A 61 -7.66 13.98 -9.01
C ASP A 61 -7.23 15.36 -8.49
N ILE A 62 -6.26 15.40 -7.58
CA ILE A 62 -5.77 16.66 -6.97
C ILE A 62 -4.50 17.20 -7.65
N THR A 63 -3.87 16.42 -8.54
CA THR A 63 -2.60 16.77 -9.16
C THR A 63 -2.78 17.09 -10.64
N PRO A 64 -2.37 18.28 -11.10
CA PRO A 64 -2.36 18.63 -12.53
C PRO A 64 -1.58 17.59 -13.36
N SER A 65 -2.05 17.31 -14.58
CA SER A 65 -1.48 16.25 -15.45
C SER A 65 0.03 16.37 -15.65
N LYS A 66 0.54 17.58 -15.74
CA LYS A 66 1.98 17.89 -15.88
C LYS A 66 2.83 17.34 -14.73
N TYR A 67 2.29 17.25 -13.51
CA TYR A 67 3.03 16.86 -12.30
C TYR A 67 2.69 15.47 -11.79
N ARG A 68 1.81 14.72 -12.45
CA ARG A 68 1.36 13.38 -12.00
C ARG A 68 2.50 12.38 -11.86
N SER A 69 3.46 12.39 -12.79
CA SER A 69 4.63 11.51 -12.73
C SER A 69 5.49 11.80 -11.49
N GLN A 70 5.75 13.08 -11.21
CA GLN A 70 6.52 13.50 -10.03
C GLN A 70 5.78 13.16 -8.73
N ALA A 71 4.47 13.43 -8.67
CA ALA A 71 3.64 13.08 -7.52
C ALA A 71 3.65 11.58 -7.24
N ASN A 72 3.55 10.75 -8.29
CA ASN A 72 3.65 9.29 -8.14
C ASN A 72 5.02 8.86 -7.61
N GLY A 73 6.10 9.48 -8.08
CA GLY A 73 7.46 9.25 -7.58
C GLY A 73 7.57 9.57 -6.08
N ILE A 74 7.01 10.71 -5.65
CA ILE A 74 7.00 11.12 -4.23
C ILE A 74 6.19 10.14 -3.37
N ILE A 75 5.02 9.69 -3.84
CA ILE A 75 4.19 8.71 -3.13
C ILE A 75 4.95 7.39 -2.93
N ASN A 76 5.61 6.89 -3.97
CA ASN A 76 6.41 5.67 -3.88
C ASN A 76 7.60 5.83 -2.94
N LEU A 77 8.29 6.98 -2.98
CA LEU A 77 9.36 7.31 -2.05
C LEU A 77 8.86 7.33 -0.60
N MET A 78 7.74 8.01 -0.34
CA MET A 78 7.12 8.04 1.00
C MET A 78 6.67 6.65 1.46
N GLY A 79 6.18 5.81 0.55
CA GLY A 79 5.89 4.41 0.83
C GLY A 79 7.12 3.63 1.29
N GLY A 80 8.25 3.79 0.57
CA GLY A 80 9.53 3.20 0.96
C GLY A 80 10.04 3.68 2.32
N VAL A 81 10.00 5.00 2.56
CA VAL A 81 10.35 5.59 3.86
C VAL A 81 9.45 5.05 4.97
N GLY A 82 8.14 4.97 4.73
CA GLY A 82 7.19 4.39 5.67
C GLY A 82 7.50 2.93 6.01
N THR A 83 7.86 2.12 5.01
CA THR A 83 8.27 0.73 5.21
C THR A 83 9.53 0.63 6.08
N ILE A 84 10.54 1.46 5.85
CA ILE A 84 11.76 1.49 6.65
C ILE A 84 11.44 1.84 8.11
N ILE A 85 10.69 2.91 8.33
CA ILE A 85 10.30 3.35 9.67
C ILE A 85 9.47 2.26 10.37
N ALA A 86 8.46 1.71 9.70
CA ALA A 86 7.62 0.66 10.25
C ALA A 86 8.41 -0.60 10.62
N SER A 87 9.38 -1.01 9.78
CA SER A 87 10.21 -2.18 10.07
C SER A 87 11.19 -1.94 11.21
N LEU A 88 11.91 -0.81 11.22
CA LEU A 88 12.92 -0.54 12.25
C LEU A 88 12.28 -0.20 13.60
N VAL A 89 11.34 0.74 13.62
CA VAL A 89 10.65 1.13 14.85
C VAL A 89 9.72 0.01 15.35
N GLY A 90 8.98 -0.60 14.43
CA GLY A 90 8.07 -1.71 14.74
C GLY A 90 8.81 -2.91 15.34
N SER A 91 9.97 -3.29 14.78
CA SER A 91 10.79 -4.38 15.34
C SER A 91 11.29 -4.06 16.75
N THR A 92 11.72 -2.83 17.00
CA THR A 92 12.16 -2.39 18.34
C THR A 92 10.99 -2.41 19.33
N LEU A 93 9.81 -1.93 18.92
CA LEU A 93 8.61 -1.98 19.75
C LEU A 93 8.14 -3.42 20.02
N TYR A 94 8.30 -4.30 19.04
CA TYR A 94 7.96 -5.72 19.17
C TYR A 94 8.79 -6.43 20.26
N GLU A 95 10.07 -6.09 20.36
CA GLU A 95 10.95 -6.62 21.41
C GLU A 95 10.53 -6.16 22.82
N ILE A 96 9.93 -4.98 22.94
CA ILE A 96 9.40 -4.48 24.20
C ILE A 96 8.06 -5.15 24.53
N ASN A 97 7.16 -5.18 23.57
CA ASN A 97 5.85 -5.83 23.69
C ASN A 97 5.26 -6.11 22.29
N VAL A 98 4.82 -7.36 22.08
CA VAL A 98 4.24 -7.83 20.81
C VAL A 98 3.08 -6.97 20.32
N ASN A 99 2.33 -6.34 21.22
CA ASN A 99 1.15 -5.52 20.89
C ASN A 99 1.51 -4.13 20.34
N PHE A 100 2.67 -3.58 20.73
CA PHE A 100 3.03 -2.19 20.45
C PHE A 100 3.11 -1.84 18.96
N PRO A 101 3.72 -2.63 18.07
CA PRO A 101 3.75 -2.30 16.65
C PRO A 101 2.36 -2.27 16.01
N PHE A 102 1.44 -3.13 16.46
CA PHE A 102 0.07 -3.15 15.98
C PHE A 102 -0.70 -1.89 16.43
N TRP A 103 -0.54 -1.48 17.68
CA TRP A 103 -1.17 -0.26 18.19
C TRP A 103 -0.58 0.99 17.55
N MET A 104 0.73 1.04 17.38
CA MET A 104 1.38 2.13 16.62
C MET A 104 0.82 2.23 15.21
N GLY A 105 0.73 1.11 14.48
CA GLY A 105 0.16 1.09 13.14
C GLY A 105 -1.30 1.54 13.09
N SER A 106 -2.12 1.10 14.06
CA SER A 106 -3.53 1.55 14.18
C SER A 106 -3.64 3.05 14.37
N VAL A 107 -2.84 3.62 15.26
CA VAL A 107 -2.82 5.07 15.52
C VAL A 107 -2.38 5.82 14.27
N LEU A 108 -1.32 5.35 13.58
CA LEU A 108 -0.81 5.99 12.37
C LEU A 108 -1.83 5.97 11.23
N VAL A 109 -2.60 4.90 11.05
CA VAL A 109 -3.68 4.83 10.05
C VAL A 109 -4.78 5.83 10.35
N ILE A 110 -5.20 5.95 11.63
CA ILE A 110 -6.22 6.94 12.03
C ILE A 110 -5.69 8.35 11.82
N LEU A 111 -4.46 8.64 12.23
CA LEU A 111 -3.83 9.96 12.03
C LEU A 111 -3.72 10.29 10.54
N ALA A 112 -3.30 9.35 9.71
CA ALA A 112 -3.23 9.55 8.26
C ALA A 112 -4.60 9.86 7.66
N ALA A 113 -5.64 9.11 8.03
CA ALA A 113 -7.01 9.38 7.58
C ALA A 113 -7.51 10.75 8.02
N LEU A 114 -7.21 11.15 9.26
CA LEU A 114 -7.54 12.47 9.79
C LEU A 114 -6.81 13.59 9.04
N LEU A 115 -5.50 13.43 8.78
CA LEU A 115 -4.73 14.41 8.00
C LEU A 115 -5.26 14.56 6.59
N VAL A 116 -5.60 13.45 5.92
CA VAL A 116 -6.22 13.49 4.60
C VAL A 116 -7.55 14.26 4.66
N PHE A 117 -8.37 14.00 5.64
CA PHE A 117 -9.66 14.68 5.81
C PHE A 117 -9.53 16.18 6.07
N LEU A 118 -8.57 16.60 6.89
CA LEU A 118 -8.38 18.00 7.28
C LEU A 118 -7.70 18.83 6.18
N PHE A 119 -6.72 18.26 5.48
CA PHE A 119 -5.86 19.02 4.57
C PHE A 119 -6.19 18.83 3.09
N ILE A 120 -6.84 17.73 2.71
CA ILE A 120 -7.12 17.44 1.31
C ILE A 120 -8.58 17.75 1.00
N ARG A 121 -8.80 18.62 0.02
CA ARG A 121 -10.12 18.92 -0.52
C ARG A 121 -10.23 18.36 -1.92
N GLU A 122 -11.22 17.52 -2.15
CA GLU A 122 -11.51 17.02 -3.48
C GLU A 122 -12.05 18.15 -4.38
N PRO A 123 -11.59 18.25 -5.64
CA PRO A 123 -12.15 19.21 -6.58
C PRO A 123 -13.62 18.90 -6.84
N LYS A 124 -14.44 19.95 -6.90
CA LYS A 124 -15.90 19.81 -7.15
C LYS A 124 -16.23 19.57 -8.63
N GLN A 125 -15.34 19.98 -9.53
CA GLN A 125 -15.45 19.75 -10.97
C GLN A 125 -14.58 18.55 -11.32
N PHE A 126 -15.23 17.47 -11.71
CA PHE A 126 -14.56 16.32 -12.31
C PHE A 126 -14.78 16.43 -13.82
N GLU A 127 -13.70 16.38 -14.59
CA GLU A 127 -13.81 16.05 -16.00
C GLU A 127 -14.55 14.72 -16.08
N GLU A 128 -15.64 14.68 -16.85
CA GLU A 128 -16.35 13.43 -17.09
C GLU A 128 -15.34 12.46 -17.70
N SER A 129 -14.92 11.50 -16.91
CA SER A 129 -14.06 10.43 -17.42
C SER A 129 -14.83 9.76 -18.55
N GLU A 130 -14.26 9.78 -19.74
CA GLU A 130 -14.73 8.93 -20.84
C GLU A 130 -15.08 7.57 -20.30
N LYS A 131 -16.19 6.99 -20.75
CA LYS A 131 -16.66 5.68 -20.29
C LYS A 131 -15.49 4.69 -20.35
N GLN A 132 -14.89 4.42 -19.21
CA GLN A 132 -13.80 3.44 -19.16
C GLN A 132 -14.35 2.10 -19.62
N PRO A 133 -13.70 1.44 -20.58
CA PRO A 133 -14.11 0.11 -21.02
C PRO A 133 -14.08 -0.85 -19.83
N ASN A 134 -14.93 -1.87 -19.85
CA ASN A 134 -14.94 -2.89 -18.83
C ASN A 134 -13.56 -3.57 -18.75
N MET A 135 -13.10 -3.88 -17.54
CA MET A 135 -11.79 -4.50 -17.30
C MET A 135 -11.53 -5.72 -18.20
N PHE A 136 -12.55 -6.56 -18.42
CA PHE A 136 -12.45 -7.70 -19.32
C PHE A 136 -12.29 -7.29 -20.79
N GLN A 137 -12.90 -6.19 -21.19
CA GLN A 137 -12.76 -5.66 -22.55
C GLN A 137 -11.36 -5.09 -22.75
N SER A 138 -10.83 -4.31 -21.80
CA SER A 138 -9.45 -3.81 -21.82
C SER A 138 -8.42 -4.94 -21.85
N LEU A 139 -8.59 -5.98 -21.03
CA LEU A 139 -7.72 -7.16 -21.07
C LEU A 139 -7.76 -7.87 -22.42
N LYS A 140 -8.96 -8.04 -22.99
CA LYS A 140 -9.13 -8.64 -24.31
C LYS A 140 -8.45 -7.84 -25.40
N GLU A 141 -8.57 -6.51 -25.36
CA GLU A 141 -7.91 -5.60 -26.30
C GLU A 141 -6.37 -5.74 -26.22
N VAL A 142 -5.80 -5.70 -25.01
CA VAL A 142 -4.34 -5.89 -24.80
C VAL A 142 -3.86 -7.26 -25.28
N VAL A 143 -4.64 -8.31 -25.04
CA VAL A 143 -4.29 -9.69 -25.49
C VAL A 143 -4.39 -9.82 -27.01
N GLN A 144 -5.37 -9.15 -27.63
CA GLN A 144 -5.62 -9.21 -29.07
C GLN A 144 -4.80 -8.21 -29.89
N ASP A 145 -4.14 -7.24 -29.22
CA ASP A 145 -3.30 -6.27 -29.91
C ASP A 145 -2.18 -6.96 -30.70
N LYS A 146 -1.89 -6.43 -31.88
CA LYS A 146 -0.77 -6.89 -32.74
C LYS A 146 0.57 -6.63 -32.04
N ASP A 147 0.68 -5.53 -31.31
CA ASP A 147 1.84 -5.23 -30.48
C ASP A 147 1.72 -5.95 -29.12
N LYS A 148 2.54 -6.98 -28.95
CA LYS A 148 2.58 -7.77 -27.71
C LYS A 148 3.35 -7.10 -26.57
N SER A 149 3.79 -5.85 -26.72
CA SER A 149 4.53 -5.11 -25.68
C SER A 149 3.71 -4.97 -24.41
N GLY A 150 2.41 -4.67 -24.51
CA GLY A 150 1.51 -4.54 -23.36
C GLY A 150 1.42 -5.81 -22.53
N ILE A 151 1.22 -6.97 -23.17
CA ILE A 151 1.12 -8.25 -22.43
C ILE A 151 2.48 -8.68 -21.85
N ARG A 152 3.60 -8.38 -22.53
CA ARG A 152 4.95 -8.66 -22.01
C ARG A 152 5.23 -7.85 -20.74
N ILE A 153 4.85 -6.58 -20.71
CA ILE A 153 4.99 -5.71 -19.54
C ILE A 153 4.12 -6.24 -18.40
N LEU A 154 2.86 -6.61 -18.68
CA LEU A 154 1.98 -7.17 -17.64
C LEU A 154 2.53 -8.47 -17.05
N LEU A 155 3.08 -9.37 -17.87
CA LEU A 155 3.73 -10.60 -17.40
C LEU A 155 4.98 -10.30 -16.59
N ALA A 156 5.81 -9.35 -17.02
CA ALA A 156 7.00 -8.93 -16.27
C ALA A 156 6.63 -8.40 -14.88
N ILE A 157 5.62 -7.54 -14.81
CA ILE A 157 5.09 -7.01 -13.54
C ILE A 157 4.53 -8.15 -12.68
N PHE A 158 3.77 -9.08 -13.26
CA PHE A 158 3.22 -10.23 -12.54
C PHE A 158 4.32 -11.09 -11.91
N PHE A 159 5.35 -11.49 -12.66
CA PHE A 159 6.44 -12.30 -12.14
C PHE A 159 7.29 -11.55 -11.11
N TRP A 160 7.48 -10.25 -11.31
CA TRP A 160 8.18 -9.43 -10.34
C TRP A 160 7.43 -9.37 -9.00
N PHE A 161 6.12 -9.11 -9.02
CA PHE A 161 5.30 -9.12 -7.81
C PHE A 161 5.24 -10.50 -7.16
N LEU A 162 5.15 -11.57 -7.95
CA LEU A 162 5.17 -12.94 -7.44
C LEU A 162 6.44 -13.22 -6.64
N ALA A 163 7.60 -12.87 -7.19
CA ALA A 163 8.90 -13.05 -6.52
C ALA A 163 9.01 -12.16 -5.27
N TYR A 164 8.67 -10.88 -5.39
CA TYR A 164 8.75 -9.92 -4.29
C TYR A 164 7.85 -10.32 -3.11
N THR A 165 6.59 -10.64 -3.38
CA THR A 165 5.63 -11.07 -2.35
C THR A 165 6.05 -12.39 -1.70
N GLY A 166 6.64 -13.30 -2.48
CA GLY A 166 7.20 -14.55 -1.95
C GLY A 166 8.34 -14.30 -0.97
N ILE A 167 9.27 -13.40 -1.29
CA ILE A 167 10.34 -13.00 -0.36
C ILE A 167 9.75 -12.35 0.89
N GLU A 168 8.85 -11.37 0.72
CA GLU A 168 8.22 -10.65 1.83
C GLU A 168 7.50 -11.59 2.79
N ALA A 169 6.73 -12.56 2.26
CA ALA A 169 5.96 -13.50 3.07
C ALA A 169 6.83 -14.50 3.85
N PHE A 170 7.93 -14.95 3.26
CA PHE A 170 8.69 -16.07 3.83
C PHE A 170 10.03 -15.69 4.46
N LEU A 171 10.57 -14.49 4.22
CA LEU A 171 11.88 -14.09 4.70
C LEU A 171 11.97 -14.14 6.22
N THR A 172 11.02 -13.53 6.91
CA THR A 172 10.98 -13.51 8.39
C THR A 172 10.86 -14.93 8.95
N LEU A 173 9.99 -15.74 8.37
CA LEU A 173 9.82 -17.15 8.77
C LEU A 173 11.09 -17.96 8.55
N TYR A 174 11.77 -17.77 7.43
CA TYR A 174 13.06 -18.43 7.14
C TYR A 174 14.14 -17.99 8.11
N ALA A 175 14.26 -16.68 8.36
CA ALA A 175 15.24 -16.13 9.29
C ALA A 175 15.05 -16.68 10.71
N THR A 176 13.83 -16.73 11.20
CA THR A 176 13.54 -17.22 12.57
C THR A 176 13.67 -18.74 12.67
N ARG A 177 13.07 -19.48 11.73
CA ARG A 177 13.00 -20.95 11.82
C ARG A 177 14.28 -21.65 11.38
N ARG A 178 14.97 -21.12 10.35
CA ARG A 178 16.14 -21.78 9.77
C ARG A 178 17.46 -21.22 10.28
N LEU A 179 17.55 -19.88 10.45
CA LEU A 179 18.78 -19.23 10.90
C LEU A 179 18.81 -18.98 12.41
N GLY A 180 17.71 -19.21 13.14
CA GLY A 180 17.62 -18.99 14.58
C GLY A 180 17.71 -17.51 15.00
N ILE A 181 17.44 -16.59 14.08
CA ILE A 181 17.46 -15.15 14.33
C ILE A 181 16.20 -14.76 15.11
N SER A 182 16.30 -13.80 16.02
CA SER A 182 15.13 -13.29 16.76
C SER A 182 14.09 -12.68 15.82
N GLU A 183 12.81 -12.70 16.22
CA GLU A 183 11.74 -12.11 15.41
C GLU A 183 11.93 -10.61 15.19
N GLY A 184 12.46 -9.89 16.21
CA GLY A 184 12.81 -8.49 16.10
C GLY A 184 13.93 -8.24 15.08
N ASP A 185 15.01 -9.01 15.12
CA ASP A 185 16.11 -8.87 14.16
C ASP A 185 15.68 -9.27 12.74
N ALA A 186 14.84 -10.29 12.59
CA ALA A 186 14.26 -10.66 11.31
C ALA A 186 13.40 -9.53 10.72
N GLY A 187 12.64 -8.82 11.56
CA GLY A 187 11.90 -7.62 11.16
C GLY A 187 12.82 -6.47 10.73
N ARG A 188 13.93 -6.26 11.43
CA ARG A 188 14.96 -5.26 11.04
C ARG A 188 15.59 -5.57 9.68
N MET A 189 15.81 -6.84 9.35
CA MET A 189 16.30 -7.24 8.02
C MET A 189 15.39 -6.74 6.89
N MET A 190 14.06 -6.79 7.08
CA MET A 190 13.11 -6.21 6.12
C MET A 190 13.32 -4.71 5.96
N GLY A 191 13.58 -3.98 7.05
CA GLY A 191 13.91 -2.55 6.99
C GLY A 191 15.16 -2.25 6.18
N HIS A 192 16.21 -3.06 6.31
CA HIS A 192 17.44 -2.91 5.51
C HIS A 192 17.18 -3.14 4.02
N ILE A 193 16.37 -4.15 3.66
CA ILE A 193 15.96 -4.38 2.26
C ILE A 193 15.23 -3.12 1.72
N GLY A 194 14.36 -2.52 2.54
CA GLY A 194 13.67 -1.28 2.19
C GLY A 194 14.63 -0.11 1.91
N ILE A 195 15.72 0.03 2.69
CA ILE A 195 16.75 1.06 2.45
C ILE A 195 17.38 0.89 1.07
N PHE A 196 17.82 -0.31 0.73
CA PHE A 196 18.38 -0.59 -0.59
C PHE A 196 17.37 -0.33 -1.70
N PHE A 197 16.12 -0.74 -1.52
CA PHE A 197 15.06 -0.47 -2.48
C PHE A 197 14.91 1.02 -2.77
N VAL A 198 14.86 1.87 -1.72
CA VAL A 198 14.75 3.34 -1.87
C VAL A 198 15.97 3.92 -2.56
N LEU A 199 17.17 3.52 -2.17
CA LEU A 199 18.42 3.99 -2.79
C LEU A 199 18.46 3.67 -4.30
N PHE A 200 18.15 2.43 -4.66
CA PHE A 200 18.14 2.03 -6.07
C PHE A 200 16.99 2.63 -6.86
N ALA A 201 15.83 2.89 -6.24
CA ALA A 201 14.73 3.60 -6.89
C ALA A 201 15.12 5.03 -7.31
N ILE A 202 15.89 5.74 -6.47
CA ILE A 202 16.41 7.07 -6.81
C ILE A 202 17.36 6.99 -8.01
N VAL A 203 18.30 6.05 -7.97
CA VAL A 203 19.26 5.84 -9.08
C VAL A 203 18.54 5.47 -10.38
N ALA A 204 17.57 4.56 -10.32
CA ALA A 204 16.76 4.16 -11.46
C ALA A 204 15.94 5.33 -12.02
N GLY A 205 15.38 6.18 -11.15
CA GLY A 205 14.66 7.39 -11.56
C GLY A 205 15.54 8.39 -12.32
N ILE A 206 16.77 8.59 -11.84
CA ILE A 206 17.76 9.47 -12.52
C ILE A 206 18.18 8.89 -13.88
N LEU A 207 18.45 7.59 -13.93
CA LEU A 207 18.83 6.94 -15.18
C LEU A 207 17.68 6.94 -16.19
N GLY A 208 16.47 6.60 -15.77
CA GLY A 208 15.29 6.57 -16.62
C GLY A 208 14.87 7.94 -17.16
N SER A 209 15.25 9.03 -16.51
CA SER A 209 14.99 10.39 -17.00
C SER A 209 15.95 10.83 -18.13
N ARG A 210 17.01 10.06 -18.38
CA ARG A 210 18.02 10.35 -19.42
C ARG A 210 17.87 9.51 -20.68
N ILE A 211 16.99 8.53 -20.64
CA ILE A 211 16.63 7.66 -21.78
C ILE A 211 15.28 8.11 -22.34
#